data_2699ca1fe67afa6a09d238722f3221e5
#
_entry.id   2699ca1fe67afa6a09d238722f3221e5
#
_cell.length_a   1.000
_cell.length_b   1.000
_cell.length_c   1.000
_cell.angle_alpha   90.00
_cell.angle_beta   90.00
_cell.angle_gamma   90.00
#
_symmetry.space_group_name_H-M   'P 1'
#
loop_
_entity.id
_entity.type
_entity.pdbx_description
1 polymer ?
#
loop_
_entity_poly.entity_id
_entity_poly.type
_entity_poly.pdbx_seq_one_letter_code
_entity_poly.pdbx_strand_id
1 'polypeptide(L)'
;MKSNANQIHTHISASHKWFDLKLDEVWRYRDLIILFTKRSFAVSYKQTILGPLWLFINPFLTSIVYIILFGNIAKLSTDGLPQILFYLASNALWSLFSVCLTNNASTFTGNAGLFGKIYFPRLTVPISNVFTAIIRFGITMSMVLVILAFYCITGAVTPNWIYWLLIPFILIWIGALGMECGIIISSMTTKYRDLSVLVSFGVSLWMYATPVVYPLSQLPEGMLKTIIEINPVSAPIELFRFAVLGKGTIVPWSIALSAGFTAIVGLLAIVVFNKVERSFIDTV
;
A
#
# COMPACT_ATOMS: atom_id res chain seq x y z
N MET A 1 -11.08 -41.51 31.53
CA MET A 1 -10.82 -40.64 30.37
C MET A 1 -10.24 -39.34 30.91
N LYS A 2 -8.93 -39.16 30.81
CA LYS A 2 -8.25 -37.89 31.22
C LYS A 2 -8.27 -36.97 30.02
N SER A 3 -9.06 -35.90 30.10
CA SER A 3 -9.06 -34.78 29.16
C SER A 3 -7.72 -34.04 29.31
N ASN A 4 -6.81 -34.19 28.35
CA ASN A 4 -5.65 -33.32 28.20
C ASN A 4 -6.14 -31.99 27.60
N ALA A 5 -6.68 -31.12 28.45
CA ALA A 5 -6.85 -29.72 28.12
C ALA A 5 -5.45 -29.11 27.99
N ASN A 6 -5.03 -28.82 26.78
CA ASN A 6 -3.83 -27.98 26.53
C ASN A 6 -4.07 -26.63 27.22
N GLN A 7 -3.55 -26.50 28.44
CA GLN A 7 -3.55 -25.22 29.13
C GLN A 7 -2.58 -24.30 28.38
N ILE A 8 -3.12 -23.33 27.66
CA ILE A 8 -2.35 -22.28 27.02
C ILE A 8 -1.84 -21.37 28.15
N HIS A 9 -0.59 -21.58 28.56
CA HIS A 9 0.08 -20.68 29.49
C HIS A 9 0.53 -19.44 28.73
N THR A 10 -0.18 -18.33 28.91
CA THR A 10 0.24 -17.03 28.40
C THR A 10 1.16 -16.37 29.44
N HIS A 11 2.45 -16.33 29.20
CA HIS A 11 3.41 -15.60 30.02
C HIS A 11 3.32 -14.11 29.67
N ILE A 12 2.69 -13.32 30.50
CA ILE A 12 2.70 -11.85 30.40
C ILE A 12 3.96 -11.38 31.13
N SER A 13 5.02 -11.05 30.39
CA SER A 13 6.24 -10.44 30.96
C SER A 13 6.22 -8.93 30.73
N ALA A 14 6.54 -8.16 31.77
CA ALA A 14 6.62 -6.70 31.72
C ALA A 14 7.87 -6.17 31.02
N SER A 15 8.81 -7.05 30.59
CA SER A 15 10.04 -6.65 29.89
C SER A 15 9.80 -6.59 28.38
N HIS A 16 9.54 -5.41 27.86
CA HIS A 16 9.44 -5.17 26.42
C HIS A 16 10.77 -4.62 25.89
N LYS A 17 11.37 -5.34 24.93
CA LYS A 17 12.48 -4.82 24.13
C LYS A 17 11.96 -3.82 23.11
N TRP A 18 12.75 -2.82 22.74
CA TRP A 18 12.38 -1.74 21.79
C TRP A 18 12.04 -2.26 20.38
N PHE A 19 12.54 -3.45 20.03
CA PHE A 19 12.38 -4.11 18.74
C PHE A 19 11.53 -5.39 18.80
N ASP A 20 10.74 -5.59 19.87
CA ASP A 20 9.94 -6.79 20.02
C ASP A 20 8.58 -6.60 19.33
N LEU A 21 8.42 -7.18 18.15
CA LEU A 21 7.17 -7.15 17.36
C LEU A 21 6.18 -8.27 17.74
N LYS A 22 6.61 -9.19 18.66
CA LYS A 22 5.78 -10.35 19.08
C LYS A 22 5.15 -11.08 17.89
N LEU A 23 5.92 -11.31 16.82
CA LEU A 23 5.41 -11.90 15.58
C LEU A 23 4.77 -13.27 15.80
N ASP A 24 5.25 -14.04 16.78
CA ASP A 24 4.64 -15.31 17.15
C ASP A 24 3.21 -15.14 17.68
N GLU A 25 2.97 -14.08 18.48
CA GLU A 25 1.63 -13.75 18.93
C GLU A 25 0.76 -13.32 17.74
N VAL A 26 1.26 -12.45 16.86
CA VAL A 26 0.54 -12.02 15.65
C VAL A 26 0.15 -13.22 14.79
N TRP A 27 1.04 -14.19 14.63
CA TRP A 27 0.74 -15.42 13.88
C TRP A 27 -0.35 -16.28 14.53
N ARG A 28 -0.39 -16.34 15.86
CA ARG A 28 -1.50 -17.01 16.59
C ARG A 28 -2.83 -16.33 16.35
N TYR A 29 -2.84 -15.02 16.13
CA TYR A 29 -4.04 -14.22 15.85
C TYR A 29 -4.30 -14.02 14.35
N ARG A 30 -3.76 -14.86 13.45
CA ARG A 30 -4.00 -14.77 11.99
C ARG A 30 -5.49 -14.80 11.61
N ASP A 31 -6.30 -15.53 12.35
CA ASP A 31 -7.75 -15.59 12.10
C ASP A 31 -8.43 -14.24 12.39
N LEU A 32 -7.88 -13.47 13.33
CA LEU A 32 -8.32 -12.10 13.62
C LEU A 32 -7.92 -11.14 12.48
N ILE A 33 -6.74 -11.32 11.87
CA ILE A 33 -6.33 -10.55 10.68
C ILE A 33 -7.33 -10.78 9.55
N ILE A 34 -7.69 -12.03 9.28
CA ILE A 34 -8.69 -12.40 8.27
C ILE A 34 -10.05 -11.78 8.59
N LEU A 35 -10.47 -11.83 9.87
CA LEU A 35 -11.73 -11.26 10.32
C LEU A 35 -11.77 -9.74 10.12
N PHE A 36 -10.70 -9.02 10.49
CA PHE A 36 -10.60 -7.57 10.28
C PHE A 36 -10.59 -7.21 8.80
N THR A 37 -9.87 -7.97 7.97
CA THR A 37 -9.88 -7.80 6.53
C THR A 37 -11.29 -7.96 5.96
N LYS A 38 -12.00 -9.04 6.29
CA LYS A 38 -13.38 -9.27 5.86
C LYS A 38 -14.32 -8.16 6.34
N ARG A 39 -14.17 -7.73 7.60
CA ARG A 39 -14.96 -6.63 8.17
C ARG A 39 -14.73 -5.32 7.41
N SER A 40 -13.48 -4.98 7.10
CA SER A 40 -13.14 -3.76 6.35
C SER A 40 -13.81 -3.74 4.97
N PHE A 41 -13.83 -4.89 4.27
CA PHE A 41 -14.56 -5.04 3.02
C PHE A 41 -16.07 -4.89 3.22
N ALA A 42 -16.64 -5.60 4.17
CA ALA A 42 -18.07 -5.55 4.42
C ALA A 42 -18.53 -4.13 4.74
N VAL A 43 -17.82 -3.41 5.62
CA VAL A 43 -18.16 -2.03 5.99
C VAL A 43 -18.04 -1.08 4.80
N SER A 44 -17.03 -1.25 3.93
CA SER A 44 -16.82 -0.34 2.79
C SER A 44 -17.93 -0.44 1.72
N TYR A 45 -18.58 -1.59 1.57
CA TYR A 45 -19.52 -1.84 0.47
C TYR A 45 -20.93 -2.22 0.91
N LYS A 46 -21.13 -2.52 2.21
CA LYS A 46 -22.46 -2.77 2.77
C LYS A 46 -23.28 -1.48 2.73
N GLN A 47 -24.51 -1.59 2.28
CA GLN A 47 -25.47 -0.46 2.17
C GLN A 47 -25.10 0.57 1.07
N THR A 48 -24.29 0.21 0.08
CA THR A 48 -24.06 1.05 -1.10
C THR A 48 -24.88 0.51 -2.30
N ILE A 49 -25.39 1.42 -3.16
CA ILE A 49 -26.26 1.06 -4.30
C ILE A 49 -25.56 0.11 -5.26
N LEU A 50 -24.29 0.36 -5.58
CA LEU A 50 -23.50 -0.44 -6.51
C LEU A 50 -22.67 -1.52 -5.81
N GLY A 51 -22.65 -1.55 -4.47
CA GLY A 51 -21.91 -2.56 -3.71
C GLY A 51 -20.46 -2.72 -4.15
N PRO A 52 -19.99 -3.98 -4.31
CA PRO A 52 -18.62 -4.26 -4.74
C PRO A 52 -18.24 -3.77 -6.14
N LEU A 53 -19.21 -3.38 -6.99
CA LEU A 53 -18.92 -2.83 -8.32
C LEU A 53 -18.08 -1.54 -8.25
N TRP A 54 -18.15 -0.80 -7.15
CA TRP A 54 -17.28 0.36 -6.92
C TRP A 54 -15.79 0.04 -6.99
N LEU A 55 -15.40 -1.20 -6.68
CA LEU A 55 -14.00 -1.64 -6.79
C LEU A 55 -13.48 -1.64 -8.23
N PHE A 56 -14.37 -1.80 -9.20
CA PHE A 56 -14.05 -1.75 -10.63
C PHE A 56 -14.28 -0.36 -11.21
N ILE A 57 -15.39 0.28 -10.85
CA ILE A 57 -15.80 1.57 -11.41
C ILE A 57 -14.79 2.67 -11.04
N ASN A 58 -14.37 2.77 -9.77
CA ASN A 58 -13.47 3.83 -9.34
C ASN A 58 -12.12 3.84 -10.07
N PRO A 59 -11.33 2.74 -10.13
CA PRO A 59 -10.06 2.75 -10.85
C PRO A 59 -10.25 2.95 -12.36
N PHE A 60 -11.36 2.47 -12.94
CA PHE A 60 -11.67 2.66 -14.34
C PHE A 60 -11.96 4.12 -14.65
N LEU A 61 -12.86 4.77 -13.90
CA LEU A 61 -13.18 6.20 -14.07
C LEU A 61 -11.94 7.08 -13.83
N THR A 62 -11.16 6.78 -12.81
CA THR A 62 -9.90 7.50 -12.55
C THR A 62 -8.96 7.41 -13.74
N SER A 63 -8.83 6.23 -14.34
CA SER A 63 -7.99 6.03 -15.52
C SER A 63 -8.52 6.81 -16.73
N ILE A 64 -9.84 6.87 -16.93
CA ILE A 64 -10.46 7.69 -17.97
C ILE A 64 -10.14 9.18 -17.76
N VAL A 65 -10.26 9.68 -16.52
CA VAL A 65 -9.91 11.06 -16.20
C VAL A 65 -8.42 11.33 -16.49
N TYR A 66 -7.52 10.39 -16.17
CA TYR A 66 -6.09 10.54 -16.49
C TYR A 66 -5.83 10.54 -17.99
N ILE A 67 -6.53 9.71 -18.77
CA ILE A 67 -6.46 9.73 -20.24
C ILE A 67 -6.84 11.11 -20.78
N ILE A 68 -7.94 11.66 -20.29
CA ILE A 68 -8.43 12.97 -20.76
C ILE A 68 -7.44 14.08 -20.38
N LEU A 69 -7.03 14.15 -19.10
CA LEU A 69 -6.21 15.25 -18.60
C LEU A 69 -4.77 15.13 -19.07
N PHE A 70 -4.12 13.99 -18.87
CA PHE A 70 -2.70 13.82 -19.14
C PHE A 70 -2.43 13.31 -20.56
N GLY A 71 -3.26 12.42 -21.07
CA GLY A 71 -3.10 11.88 -22.41
C GLY A 71 -3.55 12.86 -23.50
N ASN A 72 -4.75 13.41 -23.40
CA ASN A 72 -5.34 14.21 -24.47
C ASN A 72 -5.06 15.72 -24.33
N ILE A 73 -5.22 16.29 -23.13
CA ILE A 73 -5.04 17.73 -22.90
C ILE A 73 -3.57 18.06 -22.74
N ALA A 74 -2.86 17.43 -21.79
CA ALA A 74 -1.44 17.67 -21.54
C ALA A 74 -0.51 16.96 -22.56
N LYS A 75 -1.04 16.03 -23.35
CA LYS A 75 -0.32 15.26 -24.38
C LYS A 75 0.96 14.57 -23.86
N LEU A 76 0.91 14.09 -22.60
CA LEU A 76 2.03 13.35 -22.06
C LEU A 76 2.14 11.98 -22.74
N SER A 77 3.35 11.59 -23.08
CA SER A 77 3.64 10.29 -23.65
C SER A 77 3.41 9.17 -22.63
N THR A 78 3.06 7.99 -23.11
CA THR A 78 2.95 6.75 -22.32
C THR A 78 3.98 5.71 -22.77
N ASP A 79 5.12 6.14 -23.33
CA ASP A 79 6.19 5.28 -23.88
C ASP A 79 5.69 4.31 -24.97
N GLY A 80 4.65 4.73 -25.73
CA GLY A 80 4.05 3.92 -26.77
C GLY A 80 3.09 2.84 -26.27
N LEU A 81 2.81 2.82 -24.95
CA LEU A 81 1.78 1.94 -24.38
C LEU A 81 0.38 2.50 -24.61
N PRO A 82 -0.65 1.62 -24.71
CA PRO A 82 -2.02 2.05 -24.67
C PRO A 82 -2.32 2.81 -23.35
N GLN A 83 -2.85 4.03 -23.48
CA GLN A 83 -3.05 4.93 -22.35
C GLN A 83 -3.82 4.29 -21.20
N ILE A 84 -4.88 3.52 -21.51
CA ILE A 84 -5.68 2.84 -20.50
C ILE A 84 -4.87 1.86 -19.65
N LEU A 85 -3.97 1.08 -20.25
CA LEU A 85 -3.10 0.15 -19.54
C LEU A 85 -2.08 0.88 -18.70
N PHE A 86 -1.45 1.92 -19.25
CA PHE A 86 -0.45 2.72 -18.56
C PHE A 86 -1.02 3.33 -17.28
N TYR A 87 -2.15 4.02 -17.37
CA TYR A 87 -2.75 4.69 -16.22
C TYR A 87 -3.37 3.71 -15.23
N LEU A 88 -4.06 2.67 -15.71
CA LEU A 88 -4.71 1.70 -14.84
C LEU A 88 -3.69 0.88 -14.02
N ALA A 89 -2.60 0.42 -14.66
CA ALA A 89 -1.56 -0.36 -13.99
C ALA A 89 -0.78 0.49 -12.97
N SER A 90 -0.37 1.71 -13.35
CA SER A 90 0.35 2.62 -12.46
C SER A 90 -0.53 3.05 -11.28
N ASN A 91 -1.81 3.37 -11.54
CA ASN A 91 -2.77 3.74 -10.50
C ASN A 91 -3.10 2.57 -9.56
N ALA A 92 -3.10 1.32 -10.03
CA ALA A 92 -3.33 0.15 -9.20
C ALA A 92 -2.26 0.05 -8.09
N LEU A 93 -0.98 0.20 -8.46
CA LEU A 93 0.12 0.12 -7.49
C LEU A 93 0.18 1.35 -6.58
N TRP A 94 -0.06 2.55 -7.11
CA TRP A 94 -0.20 3.75 -6.31
C TRP A 94 -1.33 3.63 -5.29
N SER A 95 -2.49 3.11 -5.69
CA SER A 95 -3.64 2.88 -4.80
C SER A 95 -3.30 1.92 -3.67
N LEU A 96 -2.52 0.86 -3.94
CA LEU A 96 -2.03 -0.04 -2.90
C LEU A 96 -1.22 0.72 -1.85
N PHE A 97 -0.25 1.54 -2.27
CA PHE A 97 0.56 2.37 -1.38
C PHE A 97 -0.31 3.35 -0.57
N SER A 98 -1.12 4.15 -1.25
CA SER A 98 -1.92 5.21 -0.63
C SER A 98 -2.95 4.69 0.36
N VAL A 99 -3.60 3.55 0.04
CA VAL A 99 -4.55 2.88 0.94
C VAL A 99 -3.83 2.28 2.15
N CYS A 100 -2.66 1.64 1.95
CA CYS A 100 -1.85 1.17 3.07
C CYS A 100 -1.45 2.32 3.99
N LEU A 101 -0.98 3.43 3.45
CA LEU A 101 -0.55 4.58 4.23
C LEU A 101 -1.73 5.22 4.98
N THR A 102 -2.81 5.57 4.29
CA THR A 102 -3.94 6.32 4.88
C THR A 102 -4.70 5.49 5.92
N ASN A 103 -4.94 4.20 5.67
CA ASN A 103 -5.60 3.34 6.65
C ASN A 103 -4.72 3.13 7.89
N ASN A 104 -3.40 2.98 7.70
CA ASN A 104 -2.49 2.82 8.84
C ASN A 104 -2.22 4.13 9.58
N ALA A 105 -2.34 5.29 8.92
CA ALA A 105 -2.27 6.60 9.59
C ALA A 105 -3.37 6.82 10.62
N SER A 106 -4.50 6.08 10.53
CA SER A 106 -5.62 6.13 11.48
C SER A 106 -5.71 4.89 12.39
N THR A 107 -4.67 4.05 12.45
CA THR A 107 -4.72 2.77 13.20
C THR A 107 -5.11 2.96 14.66
N PHE A 108 -4.45 3.85 15.40
CA PHE A 108 -4.72 4.05 16.83
C PHE A 108 -6.02 4.81 17.06
N THR A 109 -6.24 5.90 16.34
CA THR A 109 -7.44 6.75 16.52
C THR A 109 -8.71 6.04 16.08
N GLY A 110 -8.69 5.32 14.96
CA GLY A 110 -9.85 4.61 14.41
C GLY A 110 -10.24 3.34 15.19
N ASN A 111 -9.32 2.78 15.97
CA ASN A 111 -9.54 1.53 16.72
C ASN A 111 -9.42 1.71 18.25
N ALA A 112 -9.42 2.94 18.75
CA ALA A 112 -9.28 3.25 20.16
C ALA A 112 -10.28 2.46 21.05
N GLY A 113 -11.56 2.44 20.64
CA GLY A 113 -12.60 1.72 21.37
C GLY A 113 -12.45 0.19 21.36
N LEU A 114 -11.69 -0.37 20.44
CA LEU A 114 -11.40 -1.80 20.37
C LEU A 114 -10.19 -2.15 21.23
N PHE A 115 -9.13 -1.35 21.14
CA PHE A 115 -7.88 -1.55 21.88
C PHE A 115 -8.05 -1.45 23.40
N GLY A 116 -9.02 -0.67 23.88
CA GLY A 116 -9.31 -0.55 25.31
C GLY A 116 -10.18 -1.67 25.88
N LYS A 117 -10.86 -2.48 25.04
CA LYS A 117 -11.83 -3.48 25.50
C LYS A 117 -11.35 -4.91 25.40
N ILE A 118 -10.46 -5.22 24.45
CA ILE A 118 -10.05 -6.60 24.14
C ILE A 118 -8.53 -6.63 23.97
N TYR A 119 -7.89 -7.60 24.65
CA TYR A 119 -6.46 -7.84 24.46
C TYR A 119 -6.21 -8.65 23.19
N PHE A 120 -5.42 -8.08 22.27
CA PHE A 120 -4.83 -8.76 21.12
C PHE A 120 -3.60 -7.97 20.66
N PRO A 121 -2.66 -8.59 19.91
CA PRO A 121 -1.50 -7.88 19.36
C PRO A 121 -1.95 -6.75 18.43
N ARG A 122 -1.65 -5.50 18.77
CA ARG A 122 -2.15 -4.32 18.03
C ARG A 122 -1.67 -4.27 16.59
N LEU A 123 -0.53 -4.92 16.29
CA LEU A 123 0.01 -5.04 14.93
C LEU A 123 -0.92 -5.81 13.96
N THR A 124 -1.87 -6.60 14.48
CA THR A 124 -2.91 -7.28 13.67
C THR A 124 -3.72 -6.30 12.83
N VAL A 125 -3.99 -5.08 13.33
CA VAL A 125 -4.75 -4.06 12.58
C VAL A 125 -3.96 -3.52 11.39
N PRO A 126 -2.72 -3.00 11.54
CA PRO A 126 -1.89 -2.60 10.40
C PRO A 126 -1.74 -3.68 9.33
N ILE A 127 -1.49 -4.92 9.74
CA ILE A 127 -1.36 -6.04 8.81
C ILE A 127 -2.67 -6.29 8.06
N SER A 128 -3.82 -6.26 8.74
CA SER A 128 -5.13 -6.43 8.08
C SER A 128 -5.44 -5.33 7.07
N ASN A 129 -4.98 -4.10 7.32
CA ASN A 129 -5.08 -2.99 6.37
C ASN A 129 -4.28 -3.26 5.09
N VAL A 130 -3.05 -3.82 5.23
CA VAL A 130 -2.23 -4.22 4.08
C VAL A 130 -2.92 -5.34 3.28
N PHE A 131 -3.44 -6.38 3.94
CA PHE A 131 -4.19 -7.43 3.25
C PHE A 131 -5.42 -6.88 2.52
N THR A 132 -6.15 -5.95 3.15
CA THR A 132 -7.29 -5.27 2.51
C THR A 132 -6.86 -4.52 1.24
N ALA A 133 -5.74 -3.81 1.29
CA ALA A 133 -5.19 -3.09 0.14
C ALA A 133 -4.71 -4.04 -0.97
N ILE A 134 -4.06 -5.16 -0.63
CA ILE A 134 -3.63 -6.19 -1.59
C ILE A 134 -4.84 -6.82 -2.30
N ILE A 135 -5.95 -7.09 -1.59
CA ILE A 135 -7.16 -7.63 -2.24
C ILE A 135 -7.76 -6.60 -3.21
N ARG A 136 -7.81 -5.31 -2.82
CA ARG A 136 -8.26 -4.24 -3.73
C ARG A 136 -7.36 -4.12 -4.95
N PHE A 137 -6.04 -4.20 -4.75
CA PHE A 137 -5.07 -4.26 -5.85
C PHE A 137 -5.36 -5.45 -6.77
N GLY A 138 -5.58 -6.65 -6.23
CA GLY A 138 -5.90 -7.86 -7.00
C GLY A 138 -7.13 -7.69 -7.89
N ILE A 139 -8.16 -7.00 -7.41
CA ILE A 139 -9.36 -6.69 -8.20
C ILE A 139 -9.01 -5.72 -9.34
N THR A 140 -8.28 -4.64 -9.07
CA THR A 140 -7.84 -3.71 -10.13
C THR A 140 -6.90 -4.41 -11.11
N MET A 141 -6.00 -5.26 -10.62
CA MET A 141 -5.08 -6.05 -11.44
C MET A 141 -5.83 -7.02 -12.36
N SER A 142 -6.95 -7.59 -11.94
CA SER A 142 -7.78 -8.43 -12.82
C SER A 142 -8.28 -7.66 -14.05
N MET A 143 -8.64 -6.37 -13.89
CA MET A 143 -9.00 -5.50 -15.01
C MET A 143 -7.78 -5.23 -15.92
N VAL A 144 -6.62 -4.93 -15.31
CA VAL A 144 -5.36 -4.75 -16.06
C VAL A 144 -5.08 -5.99 -16.89
N LEU A 145 -5.21 -7.19 -16.32
CA LEU A 145 -4.94 -8.46 -17.01
C LEU A 145 -5.88 -8.71 -18.18
N VAL A 146 -7.17 -8.42 -18.04
CA VAL A 146 -8.14 -8.56 -19.14
C VAL A 146 -7.80 -7.62 -20.29
N ILE A 147 -7.52 -6.35 -20.00
CA ILE A 147 -7.15 -5.37 -21.02
C ILE A 147 -5.77 -5.70 -21.63
N LEU A 148 -4.81 -6.13 -20.82
CA LEU A 148 -3.49 -6.56 -21.26
C LEU A 148 -3.59 -7.74 -22.24
N ALA A 149 -4.40 -8.76 -21.91
CA ALA A 149 -4.61 -9.91 -22.80
C ALA A 149 -5.10 -9.47 -24.18
N PHE A 150 -6.05 -8.54 -24.25
CA PHE A 150 -6.49 -7.97 -25.52
C PHE A 150 -5.34 -7.33 -26.30
N TYR A 151 -4.51 -6.48 -25.64
CA TYR A 151 -3.39 -5.81 -26.33
C TYR A 151 -2.21 -6.76 -26.65
N CYS A 152 -2.04 -7.85 -25.91
CA CYS A 152 -1.07 -8.91 -26.27
C CYS A 152 -1.51 -9.65 -27.54
N ILE A 153 -2.81 -9.96 -27.69
CA ILE A 153 -3.33 -10.62 -28.89
C ILE A 153 -3.17 -9.73 -30.13
N THR A 154 -3.37 -8.43 -29.97
CA THR A 154 -3.16 -7.46 -31.08
C THR A 154 -1.70 -7.13 -31.35
N GLY A 155 -0.77 -7.64 -30.55
CA GLY A 155 0.67 -7.39 -30.69
C GLY A 155 1.14 -5.99 -30.26
N ALA A 156 0.25 -5.21 -29.62
CA ALA A 156 0.57 -3.83 -29.20
C ALA A 156 1.41 -3.76 -27.91
N VAL A 157 1.41 -4.79 -27.09
CA VAL A 157 2.14 -4.85 -25.82
C VAL A 157 2.80 -6.21 -25.68
N THR A 158 4.06 -6.22 -25.26
CA THR A 158 4.86 -7.42 -25.00
C THR A 158 5.32 -7.44 -23.54
N PRO A 159 4.59 -8.11 -22.64
CA PRO A 159 4.98 -8.22 -21.24
C PRO A 159 6.32 -8.93 -21.04
N ASN A 160 7.04 -8.57 -20.01
CA ASN A 160 8.25 -9.27 -19.60
C ASN A 160 7.91 -10.39 -18.62
N TRP A 161 7.43 -11.52 -19.10
CA TRP A 161 6.90 -12.65 -18.31
C TRP A 161 7.85 -13.15 -17.22
N ILE A 162 9.16 -13.14 -17.46
CA ILE A 162 10.17 -13.56 -16.48
C ILE A 162 10.13 -12.66 -15.24
N TYR A 163 9.91 -11.35 -15.43
CA TYR A 163 9.87 -10.37 -14.34
C TYR A 163 8.54 -10.39 -13.55
N TRP A 164 7.54 -11.15 -13.99
CA TRP A 164 6.31 -11.35 -13.22
C TRP A 164 6.57 -12.02 -11.86
N LEU A 165 7.64 -12.79 -11.76
CA LEU A 165 8.09 -13.36 -10.50
C LEU A 165 8.44 -12.29 -9.44
N LEU A 166 8.75 -11.06 -9.87
CA LEU A 166 9.02 -9.94 -8.97
C LEU A 166 7.74 -9.28 -8.43
N ILE A 167 6.57 -9.51 -9.04
CA ILE A 167 5.32 -8.85 -8.63
C ILE A 167 5.02 -9.08 -7.14
N PRO A 168 5.06 -10.29 -6.58
CA PRO A 168 4.83 -10.49 -5.15
C PRO A 168 5.78 -9.68 -4.26
N PHE A 169 7.06 -9.59 -4.65
CA PHE A 169 8.06 -8.80 -3.92
C PHE A 169 7.77 -7.30 -4.01
N ILE A 170 7.38 -6.79 -5.18
CA ILE A 170 6.98 -5.39 -5.36
C ILE A 170 5.76 -5.06 -4.51
N LEU A 171 4.77 -5.96 -4.42
CA LEU A 171 3.58 -5.75 -3.59
C LEU A 171 3.91 -5.72 -2.10
N ILE A 172 4.77 -6.61 -1.64
CA ILE A 172 5.26 -6.61 -0.25
C ILE A 172 6.03 -5.32 0.02
N TRP A 173 6.93 -4.92 -0.87
CA TRP A 173 7.73 -3.71 -0.74
C TRP A 173 6.87 -2.46 -0.62
N ILE A 174 5.97 -2.23 -1.58
CA ILE A 174 5.11 -1.05 -1.59
C ILE A 174 4.09 -1.06 -0.45
N GLY A 175 3.57 -2.24 -0.10
CA GLY A 175 2.67 -2.43 1.04
C GLY A 175 3.36 -2.15 2.38
N ALA A 176 4.60 -2.64 2.56
CA ALA A 176 5.43 -2.36 3.73
C ALA A 176 5.72 -0.86 3.85
N LEU A 177 6.21 -0.22 2.78
CA LEU A 177 6.49 1.20 2.75
C LEU A 177 5.25 2.04 3.13
N GLY A 178 4.07 1.71 2.59
CA GLY A 178 2.81 2.38 2.93
C GLY A 178 2.41 2.15 4.39
N MET A 179 2.54 0.91 4.90
CA MET A 179 2.24 0.57 6.29
C MET A 179 3.17 1.31 7.27
N GLU A 180 4.46 1.30 7.00
CA GLU A 180 5.49 1.92 7.85
C GLU A 180 5.30 3.44 7.95
N CYS A 181 5.13 4.11 6.81
CA CYS A 181 4.80 5.53 6.77
C CYS A 181 3.49 5.82 7.53
N GLY A 182 2.46 4.99 7.31
CA GLY A 182 1.17 5.12 8.00
C GLY A 182 1.30 4.98 9.51
N ILE A 183 2.08 4.00 10.01
CA ILE A 183 2.31 3.79 11.45
C ILE A 183 3.01 5.00 12.08
N ILE A 184 4.04 5.55 11.45
CA ILE A 184 4.73 6.75 11.94
C ILE A 184 3.74 7.91 12.04
N ILE A 185 2.94 8.13 11.00
CA ILE A 185 1.92 9.18 10.98
C ILE A 185 0.85 8.93 12.04
N SER A 186 0.43 7.66 12.25
CA SER A 186 -0.57 7.31 13.25
C SER A 186 -0.17 7.71 14.67
N SER A 187 1.13 7.71 14.97
CA SER A 187 1.65 8.20 16.23
C SER A 187 1.41 9.70 16.44
N MET A 188 1.46 10.46 15.36
CA MET A 188 1.25 11.91 15.38
C MET A 188 -0.25 12.25 15.39
N THR A 189 -1.07 11.52 14.63
CA THR A 189 -2.53 11.74 14.56
C THR A 189 -3.24 11.39 15.87
N THR A 190 -2.63 10.55 16.71
CA THR A 190 -3.14 10.29 18.07
C THR A 190 -3.14 11.56 18.93
N LYS A 191 -2.17 12.46 18.73
CA LYS A 191 -2.07 13.73 19.45
C LYS A 191 -2.80 14.87 18.72
N TYR A 192 -2.74 14.90 17.39
CA TYR A 192 -3.28 15.98 16.55
C TYR A 192 -4.19 15.37 15.48
N ARG A 193 -5.50 15.42 15.69
CA ARG A 193 -6.50 14.78 14.80
C ARG A 193 -6.62 15.41 13.42
N ASP A 194 -6.33 16.69 13.30
CA ASP A 194 -6.34 17.45 12.04
C ASP A 194 -5.25 17.01 11.05
N LEU A 195 -4.16 16.37 11.55
CA LEU A 195 -3.14 15.78 10.69
C LEU A 195 -3.70 14.72 9.72
N SER A 196 -4.81 14.05 10.04
CA SER A 196 -5.43 13.07 9.14
C SER A 196 -5.90 13.71 7.82
N VAL A 197 -6.35 14.95 7.85
CA VAL A 197 -6.74 15.72 6.66
C VAL A 197 -5.50 16.10 5.84
N LEU A 198 -4.46 16.60 6.54
CA LEU A 198 -3.18 16.96 5.91
C LEU A 198 -2.51 15.75 5.25
N VAL A 199 -2.58 14.57 5.88
CA VAL A 199 -2.06 13.32 5.32
C VAL A 199 -2.79 12.96 4.02
N SER A 200 -4.10 12.99 4.01
CA SER A 200 -4.89 12.67 2.81
C SER A 200 -4.56 13.62 1.65
N PHE A 201 -4.44 14.91 1.94
CA PHE A 201 -4.03 15.91 0.97
C PHE A 201 -2.58 15.71 0.52
N GLY A 202 -1.65 15.47 1.46
CA GLY A 202 -0.25 15.22 1.16
C GLY A 202 -0.03 13.98 0.29
N VAL A 203 -0.74 12.89 0.56
CA VAL A 203 -0.70 11.67 -0.27
C VAL A 203 -1.22 11.96 -1.68
N SER A 204 -2.29 12.76 -1.82
CA SER A 204 -2.81 13.14 -3.13
C SER A 204 -1.80 13.97 -3.94
N LEU A 205 -1.07 14.89 -3.30
CA LEU A 205 0.02 15.64 -3.94
C LEU A 205 1.23 14.76 -4.26
N TRP A 206 1.57 13.83 -3.39
CA TRP A 206 2.70 12.92 -3.58
C TRP A 206 2.54 12.04 -4.83
N MET A 207 1.30 11.75 -5.24
CA MET A 207 1.01 11.05 -6.49
C MET A 207 1.61 11.78 -7.70
N TYR A 208 1.52 13.10 -7.74
CA TYR A 208 2.06 13.90 -8.85
C TYR A 208 3.60 14.00 -8.83
N ALA A 209 4.20 13.82 -7.67
CA ALA A 209 5.66 13.70 -7.52
C ALA A 209 6.17 12.26 -7.75
N THR A 210 5.29 11.36 -8.20
CA THR A 210 5.59 9.96 -8.47
C THR A 210 5.24 9.66 -9.93
N PRO A 211 5.99 8.83 -10.68
CA PRO A 211 5.76 8.57 -12.09
C PRO A 211 4.53 7.67 -12.35
N VAL A 212 3.37 8.07 -11.81
CA VAL A 212 2.08 7.41 -11.99
C VAL A 212 1.41 7.84 -13.28
N VAL A 213 1.41 9.17 -13.55
CA VAL A 213 0.70 9.77 -14.68
C VAL A 213 1.62 10.16 -15.84
N TYR A 214 2.91 10.00 -15.68
CA TYR A 214 3.94 10.18 -16.71
C TYR A 214 5.04 9.12 -16.55
N PRO A 215 5.74 8.72 -17.62
CA PRO A 215 6.88 7.83 -17.52
C PRO A 215 8.15 8.61 -17.17
N LEU A 216 9.04 7.99 -16.39
CA LEU A 216 10.30 8.58 -15.96
C LEU A 216 11.23 8.90 -17.17
N SER A 217 11.10 8.14 -18.26
CA SER A 217 11.85 8.31 -19.51
C SER A 217 11.63 9.66 -20.21
N GLN A 218 10.47 10.30 -20.00
CA GLN A 218 10.09 11.56 -20.64
C GLN A 218 10.58 12.80 -19.89
N LEU A 219 11.10 12.61 -18.68
CA LEU A 219 11.60 13.73 -17.92
C LEU A 219 12.97 14.17 -18.44
N PRO A 220 13.17 15.49 -18.67
CA PRO A 220 14.46 16.02 -19.06
C PRO A 220 15.49 15.74 -17.95
N GLU A 221 16.74 15.47 -18.38
CA GLU A 221 17.85 15.33 -17.44
C GLU A 221 18.00 16.61 -16.62
N GLY A 222 18.05 16.47 -15.29
CA GLY A 222 18.15 17.60 -14.38
C GLY A 222 17.58 17.33 -12.99
N MET A 223 17.51 18.36 -12.19
CA MET A 223 17.11 18.30 -10.78
C MET A 223 15.73 17.66 -10.59
N LEU A 224 14.78 17.97 -11.47
CA LEU A 224 13.41 17.42 -11.36
C LEU A 224 13.41 15.88 -11.51
N LYS A 225 14.12 15.35 -12.51
CA LYS A 225 14.23 13.90 -12.72
C LYS A 225 14.89 13.23 -11.52
N THR A 226 15.99 13.81 -11.01
CA THR A 226 16.68 13.30 -9.83
C THR A 226 15.77 13.27 -8.58
N ILE A 227 14.96 14.31 -8.34
CA ILE A 227 14.02 14.33 -7.22
C ILE A 227 12.98 13.22 -7.33
N ILE A 228 12.47 12.96 -8.53
CA ILE A 228 11.49 11.89 -8.78
C ILE A 228 12.15 10.51 -8.67
N GLU A 229 13.40 10.36 -9.08
CA GLU A 229 14.18 9.12 -8.90
C GLU A 229 14.51 8.83 -7.43
N ILE A 230 14.72 9.86 -6.60
CA ILE A 230 14.93 9.73 -5.14
C ILE A 230 13.64 9.32 -4.43
N ASN A 231 12.47 9.63 -4.99
CA ASN A 231 11.20 9.28 -4.37
C ASN A 231 11.08 7.75 -4.21
N PRO A 232 10.90 7.24 -2.97
CA PRO A 232 10.94 5.80 -2.70
C PRO A 232 9.81 5.01 -3.36
N VAL A 233 8.73 5.66 -3.78
CA VAL A 233 7.61 5.01 -4.47
C VAL A 233 7.87 4.88 -5.98
N SER A 234 8.78 5.68 -6.55
CA SER A 234 9.04 5.71 -7.99
C SER A 234 9.63 4.40 -8.52
N ALA A 235 10.65 3.87 -7.85
CA ALA A 235 11.32 2.64 -8.27
C ALA A 235 10.38 1.43 -8.32
N PRO A 236 9.55 1.12 -7.30
CA PRO A 236 8.57 0.04 -7.39
C PRO A 236 7.55 0.21 -8.53
N ILE A 237 7.09 1.44 -8.81
CA ILE A 237 6.12 1.70 -9.89
C ILE A 237 6.74 1.46 -11.27
N GLU A 238 7.95 1.96 -11.50
CA GLU A 238 8.66 1.73 -12.76
C GLU A 238 8.99 0.25 -12.97
N LEU A 239 9.45 -0.44 -11.91
CA LEU A 239 9.74 -1.88 -11.95
C LEU A 239 8.50 -2.72 -12.23
N PHE A 240 7.37 -2.37 -11.61
CA PHE A 240 6.08 -3.02 -11.86
C PHE A 240 5.63 -2.83 -13.31
N ARG A 241 5.71 -1.61 -13.81
CA ARG A 241 5.35 -1.27 -15.19
C ARG A 241 6.24 -2.00 -16.19
N PHE A 242 7.55 -2.08 -15.92
CA PHE A 242 8.49 -2.86 -16.72
C PHE A 242 8.13 -4.36 -16.74
N ALA A 243 7.79 -4.93 -15.60
CA ALA A 243 7.40 -6.34 -15.50
C ALA A 243 6.09 -6.62 -16.24
N VAL A 244 5.03 -5.83 -15.99
CA VAL A 244 3.68 -6.11 -16.47
C VAL A 244 3.46 -5.65 -17.91
N LEU A 245 3.99 -4.48 -18.28
CA LEU A 245 3.73 -3.85 -19.58
C LEU A 245 4.91 -3.91 -20.53
N GLY A 246 6.07 -4.41 -20.09
CA GLY A 246 7.28 -4.46 -20.90
C GLY A 246 7.98 -3.11 -21.11
N LYS A 247 7.48 -2.04 -20.50
CA LYS A 247 8.02 -0.67 -20.59
C LYS A 247 8.14 -0.06 -19.20
N GLY A 248 9.30 0.54 -18.92
CA GLY A 248 9.61 1.19 -17.65
C GLY A 248 11.10 1.47 -17.57
N THR A 249 11.48 2.50 -16.84
CA THR A 249 12.88 2.90 -16.68
C THR A 249 13.46 2.29 -15.43
N ILE A 250 14.35 1.31 -15.60
CA ILE A 250 15.02 0.66 -14.46
C ILE A 250 16.29 1.46 -14.12
N VAL A 251 16.26 2.11 -12.96
CA VAL A 251 17.39 2.88 -12.44
C VAL A 251 17.93 2.17 -11.20
N PRO A 252 19.06 1.43 -11.27
CA PRO A 252 19.52 0.58 -10.17
C PRO A 252 19.79 1.33 -8.86
N TRP A 253 20.31 2.55 -8.91
CA TRP A 253 20.56 3.34 -7.70
C TRP A 253 19.25 3.81 -7.04
N SER A 254 18.20 4.14 -7.81
CA SER A 254 16.88 4.48 -7.30
C SER A 254 16.23 3.29 -6.60
N ILE A 255 16.39 2.08 -7.14
CA ILE A 255 15.93 0.82 -6.52
C ILE A 255 16.62 0.62 -5.15
N ALA A 256 17.97 0.74 -5.13
CA ALA A 256 18.74 0.56 -3.90
C ALA A 256 18.37 1.62 -2.84
N LEU A 257 18.19 2.87 -3.27
CA LEU A 257 17.80 3.97 -2.39
C LEU A 257 16.39 3.77 -1.83
N SER A 258 15.42 3.39 -2.67
CA SER A 258 14.06 3.09 -2.26
C SER A 258 13.99 1.90 -1.29
N ALA A 259 14.72 0.82 -1.55
CA ALA A 259 14.80 -0.32 -0.64
C ALA A 259 15.47 0.06 0.70
N GLY A 260 16.57 0.82 0.65
CA GLY A 260 17.23 1.34 1.83
C GLY A 260 16.34 2.28 2.65
N PHE A 261 15.60 3.16 1.98
CA PHE A 261 14.62 4.04 2.62
C PHE A 261 13.53 3.22 3.32
N THR A 262 12.95 2.23 2.65
CA THR A 262 11.95 1.31 3.24
C THR A 262 12.52 0.63 4.49
N ALA A 263 13.74 0.08 4.44
CA ALA A 263 14.35 -0.57 5.59
C ALA A 263 14.55 0.41 6.78
N ILE A 264 15.00 1.63 6.52
CA ILE A 264 15.20 2.66 7.57
C ILE A 264 13.85 3.09 8.17
N VAL A 265 12.86 3.37 7.33
CA VAL A 265 11.52 3.79 7.78
C VAL A 265 10.84 2.64 8.54
N GLY A 266 11.05 1.38 8.12
CA GLY A 266 10.57 0.21 8.82
C GLY A 266 11.13 0.08 10.23
N LEU A 267 12.44 0.27 10.41
CA LEU A 267 13.06 0.29 11.74
C LEU A 267 12.50 1.41 12.62
N LEU A 268 12.33 2.60 12.06
CA LEU A 268 11.71 3.74 12.76
C LEU A 268 10.25 3.44 13.13
N ALA A 269 9.48 2.85 12.21
CA ALA A 269 8.08 2.50 12.43
C ALA A 269 7.93 1.49 13.58
N ILE A 270 8.82 0.50 13.69
CA ILE A 270 8.83 -0.46 14.81
C ILE A 270 9.04 0.25 16.15
N VAL A 271 10.05 1.13 16.23
CA VAL A 271 10.34 1.87 17.47
C VAL A 271 9.17 2.77 17.87
N VAL A 272 8.62 3.50 16.90
CA VAL A 272 7.49 4.42 17.10
C VAL A 272 6.24 3.64 17.52
N PHE A 273 5.95 2.52 16.84
CA PHE A 273 4.81 1.67 17.17
C PHE A 273 4.88 1.16 18.60
N ASN A 274 6.00 0.58 19.01
CA ASN A 274 6.20 0.08 20.38
C ASN A 274 6.10 1.18 21.43
N LYS A 275 6.54 2.40 21.12
CA LYS A 275 6.43 3.56 22.01
C LYS A 275 4.98 3.98 22.20
N VAL A 276 4.21 4.09 21.09
CA VAL A 276 2.80 4.52 21.14
C VAL A 276 1.93 3.44 21.76
N GLU A 277 2.20 2.17 21.48
CA GLU A 277 1.47 1.05 22.10
C GLU A 277 1.50 1.11 23.63
N ARG A 278 2.63 1.51 24.21
CA ARG A 278 2.76 1.68 25.69
C ARG A 278 1.97 2.89 26.19
N SER A 279 2.21 4.06 25.58
CA SER A 279 1.55 5.30 26.03
C SER A 279 0.04 5.26 25.87
N PHE A 280 -0.48 4.50 24.92
CA PHE A 280 -1.92 4.39 24.67
C PHE A 280 -2.64 3.58 25.77
N ILE A 281 -1.95 2.64 26.44
CA ILE A 281 -2.50 1.89 27.58
C ILE A 281 -2.70 2.79 28.80
N ASP A 282 -1.80 3.79 28.95
CA ASP A 282 -1.82 4.70 30.11
C ASP A 282 -2.83 5.85 29.95
N THR A 283 -3.38 6.06 28.74
CA THR A 283 -4.25 7.22 28.42
C THR A 283 -5.72 6.86 28.15
N VAL A 284 -6.06 5.57 28.06
CA VAL A 284 -7.40 5.02 27.87
C VAL A 284 -7.83 4.22 29.10
#